data_b7f89b5adc599322070cae53c7eec922
#
_entry.id   b7f89b5adc599322070cae53c7eec922
#
_cell.length_a   1.000
_cell.length_b   1.000
_cell.length_c   1.000
_cell.angle_alpha   90.00
_cell.angle_beta   90.00
_cell.angle_gamma   90.00
#
_symmetry.space_group_name_H-M   'P 1'
#
loop_
_entity.id
_entity.type
_entity.pdbx_description
1 polymer ?
#
loop_
_entity_poly.entity_id
_entity_poly.type
_entity_poly.pdbx_seq_one_letter_code
_entity_poly.pdbx_strand_id
1 'polypeptide(L)'
;MKKNKISNILVTGGAGFVGSALCKELVSQGHQVTSLDNYSNGSFDNHHAGVEYITGSCLGIGLYFHDDVKFDYIFHLGEYARVEQSFDDYDTVMDYNYHSFPKVLEFAKKSGAKIIYSGSSTKFAVGEDGKSMSPYAYTKAQNTELLEAYASWNNLEYAIVYFYNVY
;
A
#
# COMPACT_ATOMS: atom_id res chain seq x y z
N MET A 1 -26.28 16.19 -10.49
CA MET A 1 -24.99 15.71 -9.97
C MET A 1 -25.18 14.27 -9.53
N LYS A 2 -24.43 13.29 -10.09
CA LYS A 2 -24.46 11.91 -9.58
C LYS A 2 -23.87 11.95 -8.17
N LYS A 3 -24.65 11.53 -7.15
CA LYS A 3 -24.11 11.29 -5.81
C LYS A 3 -22.99 10.24 -5.97
N ASN A 4 -21.75 10.60 -5.65
CA ASN A 4 -20.68 9.62 -5.57
C ASN A 4 -21.08 8.54 -4.56
N LYS A 5 -20.92 7.28 -4.93
CA LYS A 5 -21.15 6.15 -4.00
C LYS A 5 -20.12 6.28 -2.87
N ILE A 6 -20.57 6.30 -1.64
CA ILE A 6 -19.70 6.23 -0.47
C ILE A 6 -19.04 4.85 -0.47
N SER A 7 -17.73 4.81 -0.36
CA SER A 7 -16.93 3.59 -0.31
C SER A 7 -16.25 3.45 1.03
N ASN A 8 -16.02 2.19 1.45
CA ASN A 8 -15.19 1.84 2.59
C ASN A 8 -13.78 1.54 2.10
N ILE A 9 -12.78 2.30 2.54
CA ILE A 9 -11.44 2.34 1.96
C ILE A 9 -10.40 2.12 3.04
N LEU A 10 -9.51 1.16 2.80
CA LEU A 10 -8.30 0.97 3.60
C LEU A 10 -7.10 1.63 2.90
N VAL A 11 -6.35 2.42 3.65
CA VAL A 11 -5.07 2.99 3.21
C VAL A 11 -3.97 2.43 4.12
N THR A 12 -3.10 1.57 3.61
CA THR A 12 -1.91 1.19 4.35
C THR A 12 -0.83 2.26 4.16
N GLY A 13 -0.12 2.61 5.23
CA GLY A 13 0.82 3.74 5.19
C GLY A 13 0.12 5.11 5.21
N GLY A 14 -1.10 5.18 5.78
CA GLY A 14 -1.93 6.40 5.77
C GLY A 14 -1.44 7.52 6.69
N ALA A 15 -0.49 7.27 7.57
CA ALA A 15 0.19 8.29 8.37
C ALA A 15 1.51 8.79 7.73
N GLY A 16 1.89 8.25 6.57
CA GLY A 16 3.02 8.69 5.76
C GLY A 16 2.69 9.93 4.91
N PHE A 17 3.68 10.43 4.17
CA PHE A 17 3.56 11.67 3.38
C PHE A 17 2.45 11.59 2.32
N VAL A 18 2.50 10.58 1.44
CA VAL A 18 1.49 10.41 0.38
C VAL A 18 0.17 9.91 0.96
N GLY A 19 0.25 8.95 1.90
CA GLY A 19 -0.93 8.33 2.49
C GLY A 19 -1.82 9.30 3.24
N SER A 20 -1.24 10.24 3.99
CA SER A 20 -2.01 11.23 4.75
C SER A 20 -2.76 12.20 3.84
N ALA A 21 -2.10 12.65 2.76
CA ALA A 21 -2.74 13.50 1.76
C ALA A 21 -3.92 12.78 1.07
N LEU A 22 -3.73 11.49 0.74
CA LEU A 22 -4.78 10.67 0.18
C LEU A 22 -5.94 10.47 1.17
N CYS A 23 -5.65 10.12 2.43
CA CYS A 23 -6.67 9.97 3.47
C CYS A 23 -7.53 11.22 3.62
N LYS A 24 -6.88 12.40 3.67
CA LYS A 24 -7.57 13.71 3.75
C LYS A 24 -8.52 13.92 2.58
N GLU A 25 -8.05 13.65 1.36
CA GLU A 25 -8.86 13.83 0.15
C GLU A 25 -10.05 12.88 0.12
N LEU A 26 -9.84 11.60 0.44
CA LEU A 26 -10.91 10.59 0.45
C LEU A 26 -12.01 10.93 1.47
N VAL A 27 -11.64 11.37 2.67
CA VAL A 27 -12.61 11.84 3.66
C VAL A 27 -13.36 13.07 3.17
N SER A 28 -12.68 14.02 2.52
CA SER A 28 -13.32 15.22 1.97
C SER A 28 -14.37 14.90 0.91
N GLN A 29 -14.20 13.77 0.20
CA GLN A 29 -15.16 13.24 -0.78
C GLN A 29 -16.29 12.43 -0.14
N GLY A 30 -16.28 12.25 1.18
CA GLY A 30 -17.31 11.56 1.95
C GLY A 30 -17.15 10.05 2.06
N HIS A 31 -15.96 9.50 1.75
CA HIS A 31 -15.67 8.09 1.94
C HIS A 31 -15.40 7.75 3.41
N GLN A 32 -15.62 6.50 3.79
CA GLN A 32 -15.17 5.95 5.07
C GLN A 32 -13.72 5.47 4.89
N VAL A 33 -12.81 6.00 5.69
CA VAL A 33 -11.38 5.76 5.52
C VAL A 33 -10.77 5.20 6.80
N THR A 34 -10.15 4.04 6.69
CA THR A 34 -9.32 3.44 7.73
C THR A 34 -7.86 3.44 7.27
N SER A 35 -6.95 3.85 8.13
CA SER A 35 -5.51 3.82 7.93
C SER A 35 -4.89 2.72 8.76
N LEU A 36 -4.06 1.86 8.16
CA LEU A 36 -3.17 0.92 8.86
C LEU A 36 -1.72 1.40 8.67
N ASP A 37 -1.04 1.77 9.75
CA ASP A 37 0.33 2.28 9.71
C ASP A 37 1.13 1.78 10.93
N ASN A 38 2.39 1.40 10.73
CA ASN A 38 3.28 0.98 11.80
C ASN A 38 4.13 2.12 12.35
N TYR A 39 3.97 3.32 11.80
CA TYR A 39 4.67 4.56 12.15
C TYR A 39 6.20 4.50 12.05
N SER A 40 6.75 3.58 11.25
CA SER A 40 8.20 3.53 11.00
C SER A 40 8.70 4.79 10.27
N ASN A 41 7.88 5.37 9.40
CA ASN A 41 8.13 6.63 8.71
C ASN A 41 6.91 7.59 8.76
N GLY A 42 5.78 7.13 9.29
CA GLY A 42 4.59 7.92 9.51
C GLY A 42 4.69 8.76 10.79
N SER A 43 3.80 9.75 10.91
CA SER A 43 3.70 10.60 12.11
C SER A 43 2.25 10.74 12.54
N PHE A 44 2.04 10.81 13.87
CA PHE A 44 0.73 11.17 14.43
C PHE A 44 0.30 12.59 14.05
N ASP A 45 1.24 13.48 13.73
CA ASP A 45 0.96 14.83 13.25
C ASP A 45 0.29 14.84 11.87
N ASN A 46 0.37 13.73 11.13
CA ASN A 46 -0.28 13.56 9.83
C ASN A 46 -1.73 13.05 9.94
N HIS A 47 -2.27 12.92 11.15
CA HIS A 47 -3.65 12.49 11.32
C HIS A 47 -4.66 13.55 10.88
N HIS A 48 -5.72 13.09 10.23
CA HIS A 48 -6.84 13.92 9.80
C HIS A 48 -8.13 13.46 10.45
N ALA A 49 -8.96 14.42 10.85
CA ALA A 49 -10.30 14.13 11.37
C ALA A 49 -11.13 13.34 10.34
N GLY A 50 -11.87 12.35 10.83
CA GLY A 50 -12.71 11.48 9.98
C GLY A 50 -12.00 10.25 9.42
N VAL A 51 -10.70 10.07 9.69
CA VAL A 51 -9.94 8.85 9.40
C VAL A 51 -9.84 8.02 10.67
N GLU A 52 -10.12 6.72 10.57
CA GLU A 52 -9.84 5.75 11.62
C GLU A 52 -8.39 5.28 11.48
N TYR A 53 -7.57 5.46 12.53
CA TYR A 53 -6.16 5.05 12.51
C TYR A 53 -5.93 3.80 13.37
N ILE A 54 -5.39 2.77 12.74
CA ILE A 54 -4.97 1.52 13.38
C ILE A 54 -3.44 1.45 13.35
N THR A 55 -2.83 1.32 14.52
CA THR A 55 -1.38 1.09 14.61
C THR A 55 -1.08 -0.39 14.38
N GLY A 56 -0.36 -0.69 13.29
CA GLY A 56 -0.02 -2.06 12.97
C GLY A 56 0.76 -2.23 11.68
N SER A 57 1.35 -3.41 11.52
CA SER A 57 2.14 -3.77 10.35
C SER A 57 1.29 -4.52 9.30
N CYS A 58 1.54 -4.23 8.03
CA CYS A 58 0.95 -4.99 6.92
C CYS A 58 1.27 -6.49 6.97
N LEU A 59 2.37 -6.88 7.62
CA LEU A 59 2.73 -8.28 7.82
C LEU A 59 1.66 -9.05 8.63
N GLY A 60 1.00 -8.35 9.57
CA GLY A 60 -0.09 -8.90 10.39
C GLY A 60 -1.48 -8.37 10.02
N ILE A 61 -1.70 -7.86 8.80
CA ILE A 61 -2.92 -7.15 8.42
C ILE A 61 -4.21 -7.90 8.79
N GLY A 62 -4.26 -9.21 8.63
CA GLY A 62 -5.42 -10.03 8.99
C GLY A 62 -5.72 -10.11 10.49
N LEU A 63 -4.83 -9.63 11.37
CA LEU A 63 -5.05 -9.61 12.83
C LEU A 63 -5.81 -8.36 13.30
N TYR A 64 -5.83 -7.31 12.49
CA TYR A 64 -6.45 -6.03 12.85
C TYR A 64 -7.90 -5.90 12.41
N PHE A 65 -8.37 -6.80 11.54
CA PHE A 65 -9.71 -6.74 10.99
C PHE A 65 -10.41 -8.09 11.18
N HIS A 66 -11.67 -8.03 11.58
CA HIS A 66 -12.51 -9.22 11.62
C HIS A 66 -12.81 -9.74 10.21
N ASP A 67 -13.11 -11.03 10.06
CA ASP A 67 -13.34 -11.67 8.74
C ASP A 67 -14.56 -11.11 7.98
N ASP A 68 -15.49 -10.47 8.66
CA ASP A 68 -16.68 -9.83 8.10
C ASP A 68 -16.44 -8.41 7.59
N VAL A 69 -15.29 -7.79 7.93
CA VAL A 69 -14.96 -6.45 7.45
C VAL A 69 -14.73 -6.48 5.95
N LYS A 70 -15.46 -5.60 5.24
CA LYS A 70 -15.36 -5.44 3.79
C LYS A 70 -14.86 -4.05 3.45
N PHE A 71 -13.90 -4.03 2.53
CA PHE A 71 -13.43 -2.79 1.90
C PHE A 71 -13.79 -2.82 0.41
N ASP A 72 -14.20 -1.67 -0.14
CA ASP A 72 -14.36 -1.52 -1.58
C ASP A 72 -12.98 -1.36 -2.26
N TYR A 73 -12.05 -0.67 -1.58
CA TYR A 73 -10.70 -0.39 -2.09
C TYR A 73 -9.65 -0.52 -0.99
N ILE A 74 -8.47 -0.98 -1.39
CA ILE A 74 -7.25 -0.95 -0.57
C ILE A 74 -6.19 -0.18 -1.34
N PHE A 75 -5.77 0.98 -0.83
CA PHE A 75 -4.59 1.70 -1.31
C PHE A 75 -3.38 1.22 -0.53
N HIS A 76 -2.50 0.48 -1.19
CA HIS A 76 -1.30 -0.05 -0.53
C HIS A 76 -0.10 0.86 -0.75
N LEU A 77 0.18 1.69 0.27
CA LEU A 77 1.30 2.64 0.33
C LEU A 77 2.25 2.32 1.50
N GLY A 78 1.90 1.34 2.35
CA GLY A 78 2.62 0.97 3.57
C GLY A 78 3.82 0.07 3.29
N GLU A 79 4.75 0.53 2.46
CA GLU A 79 5.99 -0.15 2.13
C GLU A 79 7.20 0.74 2.44
N TYR A 80 8.37 0.12 2.60
CA TYR A 80 9.64 0.84 2.69
C TYR A 80 9.92 1.58 1.38
N ALA A 81 10.26 2.87 1.44
CA ALA A 81 10.31 3.76 0.27
C ALA A 81 11.62 4.53 0.09
N ARG A 82 12.74 4.08 0.71
CA ARG A 82 14.03 4.76 0.62
C ARG A 82 15.03 3.91 -0.14
N VAL A 83 15.53 4.42 -1.28
CA VAL A 83 16.38 3.65 -2.20
C VAL A 83 17.77 3.40 -1.58
N GLU A 84 18.49 4.46 -1.21
CA GLU A 84 19.87 4.36 -0.72
C GLU A 84 19.96 3.63 0.60
N GLN A 85 19.13 3.98 1.57
CA GLN A 85 19.10 3.35 2.89
C GLN A 85 18.65 1.88 2.84
N SER A 86 18.06 1.42 1.74
CA SER A 86 17.60 0.03 1.60
C SER A 86 18.74 -1.00 1.66
N PHE A 87 19.98 -0.59 1.42
CA PHE A 87 21.13 -1.47 1.55
C PHE A 87 21.47 -1.73 3.03
N ASP A 88 21.37 -0.71 3.87
CA ASP A 88 21.65 -0.81 5.30
C ASP A 88 20.46 -1.43 6.05
N ASP A 89 19.25 -1.18 5.58
CA ASP A 89 17.99 -1.60 6.19
C ASP A 89 17.42 -2.88 5.53
N TYR A 90 18.25 -3.74 4.99
CA TYR A 90 17.85 -4.89 4.14
C TYR A 90 16.71 -5.72 4.74
N ASP A 91 16.83 -6.14 6.01
CA ASP A 91 15.83 -6.98 6.68
C ASP A 91 14.49 -6.25 6.81
N THR A 92 14.53 -4.95 7.12
CA THR A 92 13.34 -4.10 7.20
C THR A 92 12.65 -3.96 5.84
N VAL A 93 13.42 -3.81 4.78
CA VAL A 93 12.90 -3.76 3.40
C VAL A 93 12.22 -5.07 3.03
N MET A 94 12.85 -6.19 3.35
CA MET A 94 12.26 -7.50 3.08
C MET A 94 10.97 -7.71 3.86
N ASP A 95 10.93 -7.34 5.13
CA ASP A 95 9.73 -7.48 5.95
C ASP A 95 8.59 -6.58 5.47
N TYR A 96 8.88 -5.30 5.21
CA TYR A 96 7.83 -4.33 4.88
C TYR A 96 7.34 -4.42 3.43
N ASN A 97 8.19 -4.85 2.50
CA ASN A 97 7.82 -4.96 1.10
C ASN A 97 7.53 -6.41 0.70
N TYR A 98 8.53 -7.29 0.82
CA TYR A 98 8.46 -8.62 0.24
C TYR A 98 7.57 -9.58 1.04
N HIS A 99 7.75 -9.66 2.37
CA HIS A 99 6.99 -10.60 3.20
C HIS A 99 5.58 -10.12 3.52
N SER A 100 5.36 -8.80 3.62
CA SER A 100 4.04 -8.24 3.93
C SER A 100 3.08 -8.26 2.75
N PHE A 101 3.58 -8.04 1.53
CA PHE A 101 2.73 -7.86 0.36
C PHE A 101 1.83 -9.08 0.04
N PRO A 102 2.29 -10.33 0.11
CA PRO A 102 1.41 -11.49 -0.02
C PRO A 102 0.26 -11.50 0.98
N LYS A 103 0.49 -11.02 2.23
CA LYS A 103 -0.57 -10.90 3.25
C LYS A 103 -1.62 -9.85 2.89
N VAL A 104 -1.18 -8.74 2.31
CA VAL A 104 -2.09 -7.71 1.80
C VAL A 104 -2.92 -8.22 0.63
N LEU A 105 -2.34 -9.00 -0.28
CA LEU A 105 -3.06 -9.61 -1.40
C LEU A 105 -4.13 -10.62 -0.93
N GLU A 106 -3.77 -11.49 0.02
CA GLU A 106 -4.73 -12.42 0.63
C GLU A 106 -5.86 -11.69 1.34
N PHE A 107 -5.55 -10.61 2.06
CA PHE A 107 -6.55 -9.79 2.73
C PHE A 107 -7.45 -9.06 1.72
N ALA A 108 -6.90 -8.50 0.64
CA ALA A 108 -7.68 -7.87 -0.43
C ALA A 108 -8.68 -8.86 -1.05
N LYS A 109 -8.23 -10.08 -1.34
CA LYS A 109 -9.09 -11.16 -1.85
C LYS A 109 -10.22 -11.50 -0.86
N LYS A 110 -9.92 -11.68 0.42
CA LYS A 110 -10.93 -12.02 1.46
C LYS A 110 -11.95 -10.88 1.67
N SER A 111 -11.50 -9.64 1.68
CA SER A 111 -12.37 -8.48 1.84
C SER A 111 -13.19 -8.16 0.60
N GLY A 112 -12.83 -8.72 -0.57
CA GLY A 112 -13.45 -8.42 -1.86
C GLY A 112 -13.07 -7.04 -2.42
N ALA A 113 -11.98 -6.47 -1.91
CA ALA A 113 -11.53 -5.14 -2.28
C ALA A 113 -10.76 -5.13 -3.61
N LYS A 114 -10.91 -4.05 -4.37
CA LYS A 114 -9.96 -3.70 -5.43
C LYS A 114 -8.69 -3.13 -4.80
N ILE A 115 -7.52 -3.65 -5.18
CA ILE A 115 -6.25 -3.14 -4.70
C ILE A 115 -5.67 -2.10 -5.66
N ILE A 116 -5.23 -0.96 -5.10
CA ILE A 116 -4.46 0.07 -5.78
C ILE A 116 -3.05 0.04 -5.20
N TYR A 117 -2.09 -0.41 -6.01
CA TYR A 117 -0.71 -0.61 -5.59
C TYR A 117 0.19 0.56 -5.97
N SER A 118 1.02 1.00 -5.05
CA SER A 118 2.06 1.99 -5.28
C SER A 118 3.29 1.35 -5.93
N GLY A 119 3.29 1.22 -7.25
CA GLY A 119 4.46 0.79 -8.01
C GLY A 119 5.58 1.84 -8.00
N SER A 120 6.79 1.42 -8.41
CA SER A 120 7.94 2.32 -8.54
C SER A 120 8.36 2.47 -9.99
N SER A 121 8.78 3.68 -10.37
CA SER A 121 9.37 3.95 -11.69
C SER A 121 10.66 3.18 -11.95
N THR A 122 11.32 2.65 -10.90
CA THR A 122 12.51 1.80 -11.03
C THR A 122 12.25 0.55 -11.88
N LYS A 123 10.99 0.11 -12.02
CA LYS A 123 10.60 -0.97 -12.93
C LYS A 123 10.95 -0.64 -14.39
N PHE A 124 10.95 0.64 -14.76
CA PHE A 124 11.18 1.11 -16.13
C PHE A 124 12.61 1.59 -16.37
N ALA A 125 13.50 1.43 -15.38
CA ALA A 125 14.91 1.79 -15.54
C ALA A 125 15.52 0.97 -16.68
N VAL A 126 16.21 1.67 -17.59
CA VAL A 126 16.80 1.09 -18.79
C VAL A 126 18.08 0.35 -18.41
N GLY A 127 18.19 -0.91 -18.82
CA GLY A 127 19.34 -1.78 -18.60
C GLY A 127 19.00 -3.04 -17.79
N GLU A 128 19.82 -4.06 -17.92
CA GLU A 128 19.62 -5.35 -17.23
C GLU A 128 19.68 -5.22 -15.69
N ASP A 129 20.32 -4.16 -15.19
CA ASP A 129 20.51 -3.90 -13.76
C ASP A 129 19.38 -3.10 -13.09
N GLY A 130 18.43 -2.55 -13.86
CA GLY A 130 17.41 -1.65 -13.33
C GLY A 130 16.56 -2.24 -12.19
N LYS A 131 16.16 -3.51 -12.31
CA LYS A 131 15.38 -4.24 -11.30
C LYS A 131 16.20 -4.64 -10.07
N SER A 132 17.52 -4.70 -10.17
CA SER A 132 18.45 -5.19 -9.15
C SER A 132 19.29 -4.08 -8.53
N MET A 133 19.00 -2.81 -8.84
CA MET A 133 19.80 -1.66 -8.38
C MET A 133 19.88 -1.53 -6.85
N SER A 134 18.85 -1.99 -6.14
CA SER A 134 18.79 -1.93 -4.68
C SER A 134 17.78 -2.94 -4.15
N PRO A 135 17.82 -3.31 -2.85
CA PRO A 135 16.78 -4.11 -2.21
C PRO A 135 15.38 -3.51 -2.38
N TYR A 136 15.26 -2.18 -2.29
CA TYR A 136 14.02 -1.46 -2.58
C TYR A 136 13.53 -1.69 -4.01
N ALA A 137 14.37 -1.44 -5.02
CA ALA A 137 13.99 -1.58 -6.42
C ALA A 137 13.59 -3.03 -6.75
N TYR A 138 14.35 -3.99 -6.22
CA TYR A 138 14.07 -5.41 -6.36
C TYR A 138 12.68 -5.77 -5.79
N THR A 139 12.40 -5.43 -4.54
CA THR A 139 11.13 -5.77 -3.89
C THR A 139 9.94 -5.11 -4.58
N LYS A 140 10.06 -3.86 -5.03
CA LYS A 140 8.99 -3.15 -5.78
C LYS A 140 8.71 -3.81 -7.13
N ALA A 141 9.74 -4.27 -7.85
CA ALA A 141 9.57 -4.99 -9.11
C ALA A 141 8.90 -6.35 -8.90
N GLN A 142 9.38 -7.13 -7.90
CA GLN A 142 8.81 -8.43 -7.56
C GLN A 142 7.35 -8.32 -7.11
N ASN A 143 7.01 -7.34 -6.29
CA ASN A 143 5.64 -7.11 -5.84
C ASN A 143 4.71 -6.74 -7.01
N THR A 144 5.20 -5.99 -7.98
CA THR A 144 4.42 -5.69 -9.19
C THR A 144 4.12 -6.97 -9.99
N GLU A 145 5.12 -7.81 -10.21
CA GLU A 145 4.97 -9.09 -10.93
C GLU A 145 4.07 -10.06 -10.14
N LEU A 146 4.23 -10.11 -8.82
CA LEU A 146 3.37 -10.93 -7.95
C LEU A 146 1.90 -10.46 -8.00
N LEU A 147 1.64 -9.15 -7.97
CA LEU A 147 0.28 -8.62 -8.05
C LEU A 147 -0.40 -9.04 -9.35
N GLU A 148 0.28 -8.87 -10.48
CA GLU A 148 -0.25 -9.24 -11.80
C GLU A 148 -0.58 -10.74 -11.87
N ALA A 149 0.32 -11.60 -11.39
CA ALA A 149 0.13 -13.04 -11.34
C ALA A 149 -1.01 -13.44 -10.37
N TYR A 150 -0.97 -12.92 -9.13
CA TYR A 150 -1.96 -13.23 -8.11
C TYR A 150 -3.37 -12.80 -8.52
N ALA A 151 -3.48 -11.63 -9.13
CA ALA A 151 -4.74 -11.12 -9.65
C ALA A 151 -5.33 -12.02 -10.74
N SER A 152 -4.48 -12.50 -11.65
CA SER A 152 -4.89 -13.46 -12.68
C SER A 152 -5.39 -14.79 -12.08
N TRP A 153 -4.69 -15.33 -11.08
CA TRP A 153 -5.07 -16.60 -10.44
C TRP A 153 -6.36 -16.52 -9.63
N ASN A 154 -6.66 -15.34 -9.07
CA ASN A 154 -7.73 -15.16 -8.09
C ASN A 154 -8.87 -14.25 -8.56
N ASN A 155 -8.84 -13.78 -9.81
CA ASN A 155 -9.79 -12.79 -10.34
C ASN A 155 -9.90 -11.55 -9.45
N LEU A 156 -8.74 -11.07 -8.94
CA LEU A 156 -8.65 -9.88 -8.10
C LEU A 156 -8.59 -8.63 -8.97
N GLU A 157 -9.46 -7.66 -8.73
CA GLU A 157 -9.36 -6.37 -9.40
C GLU A 157 -8.21 -5.55 -8.82
N TYR A 158 -7.39 -4.95 -9.70
CA TYR A 158 -6.28 -4.13 -9.28
C TYR A 158 -6.01 -2.94 -10.21
N ALA A 159 -5.25 -1.98 -9.70
CA ALA A 159 -4.58 -0.95 -10.47
C ALA A 159 -3.18 -0.71 -9.90
N ILE A 160 -2.23 -0.31 -10.75
CA ILE A 160 -0.87 0.05 -10.34
C ILE A 160 -0.65 1.51 -10.70
N VAL A 161 -0.23 2.31 -9.71
CA VAL A 161 0.16 3.70 -9.88
C VAL A 161 1.67 3.77 -9.71
N TYR A 162 2.39 4.14 -10.77
CA TYR A 162 3.84 4.25 -10.71
C TYR A 162 4.26 5.64 -10.26
N PHE A 163 4.84 5.70 -9.06
CA PHE A 163 5.42 6.94 -8.56
C PHE A 163 6.82 7.15 -9.13
N TYR A 164 7.06 8.39 -9.54
CA TYR A 164 8.38 8.95 -9.80
C TYR A 164 8.84 9.72 -8.56
N ASN A 165 9.49 10.85 -8.72
CA ASN A 165 9.88 11.66 -7.56
C ASN A 165 8.64 12.34 -6.96
N VAL A 166 8.48 12.21 -5.64
CA VAL A 166 7.40 12.83 -4.88
C VAL A 166 8.02 13.87 -3.95
N TYR A 167 7.54 15.11 -4.03
CA TYR A 167 8.07 16.28 -3.30
C TYR A 167 7.03 16.84 -2.35
#